data_d34ba030421f5901946f727babcae404
#
_entry.id   d34ba030421f5901946f727babcae404
#
_cell.length_a   1.000
_cell.length_b   1.000
_cell.length_c   1.000
_cell.angle_alpha   90.00
_cell.angle_beta   90.00
_cell.angle_gamma   90.00
#
_symmetry.space_group_name_H-M   'P 1'
#
loop_
_entity.id
_entity.type
_entity.pdbx_description
1 polymer ?
#
loop_
_entity_poly.entity_id
_entity_poly.type
_entity_poly.pdbx_seq_one_letter_code
_entity_poly.pdbx_strand_id
1 'polypeptide(L)'
;LKLDFVPFWVSFHLGLWVTTLLLVICFPLAWVFSQAKGRWVPWVESTASLPLVLSPTVLGFYLLLLLSPRGRIGQFFLSVFHVRLAFSFPGIVIAGCIASLPFMLTALRTGILALPPHLLEASYTLGKGKVETIFRIVIPNMKSGIIAGIVNTFAHTLGEFGVVLMVGGSIPGVTKVVSIAVYEKVESLDFGGAHLYAAILVVVSYLGVLLLNRLQRQERRR
;
A
#
# COMPACT_ATOMS: atom_id res chain seq x y z
N LEU A 1 21.96 -22.77 10.42
CA LEU A 1 20.89 -21.88 9.93
C LEU A 1 21.54 -20.72 9.18
N LYS A 2 21.54 -20.76 7.83
CA LYS A 2 21.97 -19.58 7.02
C LYS A 2 20.74 -18.74 6.76
N LEU A 3 20.67 -17.56 7.38
CA LEU A 3 19.65 -16.58 7.10
C LEU A 3 20.02 -15.87 5.79
N ASP A 4 19.11 -15.94 4.81
CA ASP A 4 19.22 -15.14 3.59
C ASP A 4 18.48 -13.83 3.77
N PHE A 5 19.20 -12.71 3.68
CA PHE A 5 18.62 -11.36 3.84
C PHE A 5 17.97 -10.81 2.55
N VAL A 6 18.17 -11.47 1.42
CA VAL A 6 17.63 -11.02 0.13
C VAL A 6 16.10 -10.87 0.14
N PRO A 7 15.29 -11.81 0.71
CA PRO A 7 13.84 -11.63 0.79
C PRO A 7 13.41 -10.42 1.63
N PHE A 8 14.16 -10.09 2.69
CA PHE A 8 13.89 -8.88 3.49
C PHE A 8 14.12 -7.61 2.70
N TRP A 9 15.20 -7.59 1.92
CA TRP A 9 15.53 -6.47 1.04
C TRP A 9 14.45 -6.27 -0.03
N VAL A 10 13.99 -7.34 -0.69
CA VAL A 10 12.91 -7.29 -1.67
C VAL A 10 11.61 -6.81 -1.03
N SER A 11 11.24 -7.32 0.15
CA SER A 11 10.04 -6.89 0.88
C SER A 11 10.10 -5.42 1.26
N PHE A 12 11.23 -4.94 1.75
CA PHE A 12 11.43 -3.54 2.12
C PHE A 12 11.27 -2.61 0.92
N HIS A 13 11.92 -2.95 -0.22
CA HIS A 13 11.78 -2.19 -1.46
C HIS A 13 10.35 -2.20 -1.98
N LEU A 14 9.69 -3.36 -1.96
CA LEU A 14 8.29 -3.47 -2.35
C LEU A 14 7.42 -2.56 -1.49
N GLY A 15 7.56 -2.64 -0.16
CA GLY A 15 6.84 -1.79 0.78
C GLY A 15 7.07 -0.29 0.54
N LEU A 16 8.33 0.10 0.29
CA LEU A 16 8.68 1.49 0.02
C LEU A 16 8.05 2.01 -1.28
N TRP A 17 8.16 1.26 -2.39
CA TRP A 17 7.58 1.65 -3.67
C TRP A 17 6.06 1.71 -3.62
N VAL A 18 5.41 0.68 -3.07
CA VAL A 18 3.95 0.64 -2.94
C VAL A 18 3.45 1.80 -2.09
N THR A 19 4.06 2.04 -0.93
CA THR A 19 3.65 3.14 -0.04
C THR A 19 3.83 4.51 -0.68
N THR A 20 4.97 4.74 -1.34
CA THR A 20 5.26 6.02 -2.00
C THR A 20 4.29 6.28 -3.16
N LEU A 21 4.10 5.29 -4.03
CA LEU A 21 3.18 5.41 -5.17
C LEU A 21 1.75 5.64 -4.70
N LEU A 22 1.30 4.87 -3.69
CA LEU A 22 -0.05 5.04 -3.15
C LEU A 22 -0.23 6.37 -2.44
N LEU A 23 0.77 6.89 -1.74
CA LEU A 23 0.67 8.22 -1.13
C LEU A 23 0.45 9.29 -2.19
N VAL A 24 1.20 9.25 -3.30
CA VAL A 24 1.08 10.20 -4.40
C VAL A 24 -0.26 10.09 -5.13
N ILE A 25 -0.73 8.85 -5.38
CA ILE A 25 -1.97 8.59 -6.13
C ILE A 25 -3.21 8.80 -5.24
N CYS A 26 -3.19 8.27 -4.01
CA CYS A 26 -4.36 8.31 -3.14
C CYS A 26 -4.59 9.69 -2.50
N PHE A 27 -3.57 10.54 -2.38
CA PHE A 27 -3.75 11.86 -1.79
C PHE A 27 -4.73 12.73 -2.60
N PRO A 28 -4.54 12.96 -3.92
CA PRO A 28 -5.51 13.70 -4.73
C PRO A 28 -6.87 13.00 -4.82
N LEU A 29 -6.90 11.66 -4.86
CA LEU A 29 -8.16 10.90 -4.85
C LEU A 29 -8.93 11.11 -3.55
N ALA A 30 -8.27 10.99 -2.40
CA ALA A 30 -8.88 11.22 -1.09
C ALA A 30 -9.41 12.66 -0.95
N TRP A 31 -8.67 13.64 -1.49
CA TRP A 31 -9.13 15.03 -1.52
C TRP A 31 -10.41 15.19 -2.35
N VAL A 32 -10.43 14.66 -3.58
CA VAL A 32 -11.63 14.71 -4.43
C VAL A 32 -12.80 14.00 -3.78
N PHE A 33 -12.60 12.81 -3.21
CA PHE A 33 -13.68 12.06 -2.56
C PHE A 33 -14.18 12.70 -1.27
N SER A 34 -13.33 13.43 -0.54
CA SER A 34 -13.78 14.16 0.66
C SER A 34 -14.66 15.36 0.34
N GLN A 35 -14.52 15.96 -0.84
CA GLN A 35 -15.30 17.11 -1.29
C GLN A 35 -16.53 16.71 -2.12
N ALA A 36 -16.51 15.51 -2.68
CA ALA A 36 -17.58 15.06 -3.57
C ALA A 36 -18.86 14.68 -2.80
N LYS A 37 -19.99 15.25 -3.21
CA LYS A 37 -21.34 14.94 -2.69
C LYS A 37 -22.17 14.10 -3.67
N GLY A 38 -21.55 13.54 -4.71
CA GLY A 38 -22.23 12.82 -5.77
C GLY A 38 -22.66 11.40 -5.36
N ARG A 39 -23.77 10.90 -5.95
CA ARG A 39 -24.27 9.52 -5.76
C ARG A 39 -23.29 8.44 -6.25
N TRP A 40 -22.28 8.78 -7.01
CA TRP A 40 -21.24 7.89 -7.53
C TRP A 40 -20.12 7.60 -6.51
N VAL A 41 -19.94 8.46 -5.50
CA VAL A 41 -18.87 8.33 -4.48
C VAL A 41 -18.91 6.98 -3.76
N PRO A 42 -20.06 6.49 -3.26
CA PRO A 42 -20.15 5.18 -2.61
C PRO A 42 -19.73 4.02 -3.53
N TRP A 43 -20.02 4.10 -4.82
CA TRP A 43 -19.63 3.07 -5.79
C TRP A 43 -18.12 2.98 -5.97
N VAL A 44 -17.47 4.13 -6.09
CA VAL A 44 -16.00 4.17 -6.21
C VAL A 44 -15.32 3.74 -4.92
N GLU A 45 -15.85 4.15 -3.77
CA GLU A 45 -15.35 3.71 -2.46
C GLU A 45 -15.50 2.20 -2.27
N SER A 46 -16.64 1.64 -2.62
CA SER A 46 -16.86 0.20 -2.57
C SER A 46 -15.89 -0.54 -3.49
N THR A 47 -15.65 -0.03 -4.70
CA THR A 47 -14.69 -0.61 -5.63
C THR A 47 -13.25 -0.53 -5.09
N ALA A 48 -12.87 0.61 -4.52
CA ALA A 48 -11.56 0.78 -3.91
C ALA A 48 -11.35 -0.12 -2.66
N SER A 49 -12.45 -0.52 -2.01
CA SER A 49 -12.44 -1.40 -0.83
C SER A 49 -12.54 -2.89 -1.19
N LEU A 50 -12.79 -3.26 -2.46
CA LEU A 50 -12.89 -4.66 -2.89
C LEU A 50 -11.69 -5.52 -2.46
N PRO A 51 -10.43 -5.04 -2.51
CA PRO A 51 -9.29 -5.84 -2.08
C PRO A 51 -9.34 -6.30 -0.62
N LEU A 52 -10.07 -5.60 0.26
CA LEU A 52 -10.24 -6.01 1.66
C LEU A 52 -11.16 -7.22 1.83
N VAL A 53 -12.08 -7.44 0.90
CA VAL A 53 -13.11 -8.48 0.97
C VAL A 53 -12.71 -9.71 0.15
N LEU A 54 -12.00 -9.50 -0.95
CA LEU A 54 -11.55 -10.57 -1.82
C LEU A 54 -10.42 -11.37 -1.16
N SER A 55 -10.44 -12.69 -1.36
CA SER A 55 -9.27 -13.50 -1.01
C SER A 55 -8.04 -12.99 -1.78
N PRO A 56 -6.87 -12.83 -1.13
CA PRO A 56 -5.63 -12.41 -1.79
C PRO A 56 -5.26 -13.28 -3.00
N THR A 57 -5.55 -14.58 -2.95
CA THR A 57 -5.31 -15.50 -4.07
C THR A 57 -6.22 -15.23 -5.26
N VAL A 58 -7.50 -14.91 -5.01
CA VAL A 58 -8.46 -14.56 -6.07
C VAL A 58 -8.07 -13.23 -6.72
N LEU A 59 -7.75 -12.23 -5.90
CA LEU A 59 -7.28 -10.93 -6.38
C LEU A 59 -5.99 -11.10 -7.22
N GLY A 60 -5.03 -11.84 -6.69
CA GLY A 60 -3.76 -12.13 -7.37
C GLY A 60 -3.94 -12.86 -8.69
N PHE A 61 -4.87 -13.83 -8.76
CA PHE A 61 -5.18 -14.55 -10.00
C PHE A 61 -5.71 -13.60 -11.10
N TYR A 62 -6.68 -12.75 -10.79
CA TYR A 62 -7.19 -11.79 -11.77
C TYR A 62 -6.13 -10.76 -12.18
N LEU A 63 -5.30 -10.32 -11.24
CA LEU A 63 -4.18 -9.43 -11.56
C LEU A 63 -3.15 -10.12 -12.44
N LEU A 64 -2.83 -11.38 -12.18
CA LEU A 64 -1.94 -12.17 -13.06
C LEU A 64 -2.48 -12.24 -14.50
N LEU A 65 -3.78 -12.50 -14.66
CA LEU A 65 -4.40 -12.51 -16.00
C LEU A 65 -4.29 -11.16 -16.70
N LEU A 66 -4.54 -10.05 -15.96
CA LEU A 66 -4.46 -8.70 -16.52
C LEU A 66 -3.04 -8.28 -16.88
N LEU A 67 -2.05 -8.62 -16.03
CA LEU A 67 -0.64 -8.23 -16.16
C LEU A 67 0.18 -9.21 -17.04
N SER A 68 -0.39 -10.37 -17.38
CA SER A 68 0.27 -11.35 -18.26
C SER A 68 0.50 -10.76 -19.67
N PRO A 69 1.47 -11.28 -20.45
CA PRO A 69 1.70 -10.84 -21.84
C PRO A 69 0.49 -11.00 -22.77
N ARG A 70 -0.47 -11.85 -22.39
CA ARG A 70 -1.74 -12.05 -23.11
C ARG A 70 -2.87 -11.17 -22.56
N GLY A 71 -2.70 -10.56 -21.39
CA GLY A 71 -3.66 -9.65 -20.78
C GLY A 71 -3.58 -8.25 -21.40
N ARG A 72 -4.68 -7.49 -21.35
CA ARG A 72 -4.75 -6.16 -21.97
C ARG A 72 -3.69 -5.19 -21.45
N ILE A 73 -3.48 -5.15 -20.13
CA ILE A 73 -2.50 -4.27 -19.49
C ILE A 73 -1.08 -4.78 -19.75
N GLY A 74 -0.84 -6.08 -19.58
CA GLY A 74 0.47 -6.66 -19.82
C GLY A 74 0.93 -6.53 -21.27
N GLN A 75 0.01 -6.71 -22.24
CA GLN A 75 0.29 -6.51 -23.65
C GLN A 75 0.63 -5.06 -23.98
N PHE A 76 -0.10 -4.09 -23.41
CA PHE A 76 0.20 -2.66 -23.57
C PHE A 76 1.62 -2.32 -23.06
N PHE A 77 1.96 -2.75 -21.84
CA PHE A 77 3.29 -2.50 -21.28
C PHE A 77 4.40 -3.21 -22.07
N LEU A 78 4.14 -4.40 -22.56
CA LEU A 78 5.10 -5.12 -23.38
C LEU A 78 5.32 -4.45 -24.75
N SER A 79 4.28 -3.92 -25.38
CA SER A 79 4.37 -3.29 -26.70
C SER A 79 4.99 -1.89 -26.64
N VAL A 80 4.69 -1.09 -25.61
CA VAL A 80 5.13 0.31 -25.49
C VAL A 80 6.47 0.42 -24.75
N PHE A 81 6.63 -0.30 -23.66
CA PHE A 81 7.79 -0.15 -22.76
C PHE A 81 8.74 -1.35 -22.83
N HIS A 82 8.42 -2.40 -23.56
CA HIS A 82 9.17 -3.66 -23.65
C HIS A 82 9.39 -4.35 -22.28
N VAL A 83 8.49 -4.09 -21.31
CA VAL A 83 8.57 -4.60 -19.94
C VAL A 83 7.50 -5.67 -19.74
N ARG A 84 7.93 -6.86 -19.28
CA ARG A 84 7.02 -7.91 -18.80
C ARG A 84 6.63 -7.63 -17.37
N LEU A 85 5.33 -7.46 -17.08
CA LEU A 85 4.84 -7.19 -15.73
C LEU A 85 4.69 -8.49 -14.92
N ALA A 86 4.08 -9.53 -15.47
CA ALA A 86 3.99 -10.80 -14.76
C ALA A 86 5.40 -11.36 -14.46
N PHE A 87 5.58 -11.89 -13.24
CA PHE A 87 6.83 -12.45 -12.73
C PHE A 87 7.99 -11.45 -12.71
N SER A 88 7.69 -10.18 -12.44
CA SER A 88 8.69 -9.12 -12.35
C SER A 88 8.46 -8.22 -11.13
N PHE A 89 9.48 -7.48 -10.71
CA PHE A 89 9.35 -6.53 -9.60
C PHE A 89 8.30 -5.43 -9.89
N PRO A 90 8.25 -4.77 -11.06
CA PRO A 90 7.16 -3.82 -11.37
C PRO A 90 5.77 -4.45 -11.30
N GLY A 91 5.61 -5.70 -11.68
CA GLY A 91 4.34 -6.41 -11.60
C GLY A 91 3.86 -6.59 -10.16
N ILE A 92 4.75 -6.99 -9.23
CA ILE A 92 4.39 -7.12 -7.82
C ILE A 92 4.17 -5.75 -7.15
N VAL A 93 4.82 -4.68 -7.62
CA VAL A 93 4.55 -3.30 -7.16
C VAL A 93 3.14 -2.89 -7.54
N ILE A 94 2.72 -3.09 -8.81
CA ILE A 94 1.36 -2.77 -9.26
C ILE A 94 0.33 -3.60 -8.48
N ALA A 95 0.57 -4.88 -8.31
CA ALA A 95 -0.30 -5.79 -7.58
C ALA A 95 -0.40 -5.39 -6.09
N GLY A 96 0.72 -5.06 -5.46
CA GLY A 96 0.77 -4.53 -4.10
C GLY A 96 0.05 -3.19 -3.94
N CYS A 97 0.16 -2.29 -4.93
CA CYS A 97 -0.60 -1.04 -4.93
C CYS A 97 -2.12 -1.31 -4.94
N ILE A 98 -2.60 -2.26 -5.74
CA ILE A 98 -4.02 -2.57 -5.79
C ILE A 98 -4.48 -3.22 -4.48
N ALA A 99 -3.72 -4.18 -3.94
CA ALA A 99 -4.04 -4.84 -2.68
C ALA A 99 -4.03 -3.88 -1.48
N SER A 100 -3.09 -2.94 -1.44
CA SER A 100 -2.91 -2.01 -0.33
C SER A 100 -3.64 -0.68 -0.49
N LEU A 101 -4.29 -0.44 -1.64
CA LEU A 101 -5.00 0.81 -1.96
C LEU A 101 -6.00 1.24 -0.87
N PRO A 102 -6.87 0.35 -0.34
CA PRO A 102 -7.86 0.76 0.66
C PRO A 102 -7.23 1.25 1.96
N PHE A 103 -6.07 0.75 2.37
CA PHE A 103 -5.39 1.18 3.60
C PHE A 103 -4.92 2.63 3.50
N MET A 104 -4.30 3.00 2.39
CA MET A 104 -3.84 4.37 2.16
C MET A 104 -5.01 5.32 1.96
N LEU A 105 -5.96 4.96 1.10
CA LEU A 105 -7.08 5.83 0.73
C LEU A 105 -7.97 6.13 1.94
N THR A 106 -8.33 5.12 2.75
CA THR A 106 -9.16 5.30 3.94
C THR A 106 -8.47 6.16 4.99
N ALA A 107 -7.18 5.95 5.25
CA ALA A 107 -6.44 6.73 6.22
C ALA A 107 -6.35 8.21 5.82
N LEU A 108 -6.02 8.50 4.56
CA LEU A 108 -5.93 9.86 4.04
C LEU A 108 -7.30 10.55 4.05
N ARG A 109 -8.35 9.87 3.60
CA ARG A 109 -9.71 10.42 3.59
C ARG A 109 -10.20 10.72 5.00
N THR A 110 -10.02 9.80 5.95
CA THR A 110 -10.37 10.03 7.36
C THR A 110 -9.60 11.22 7.94
N GLY A 111 -8.32 11.37 7.60
CA GLY A 111 -7.52 12.52 8.01
C GLY A 111 -8.06 13.84 7.45
N ILE A 112 -8.50 13.87 6.20
CA ILE A 112 -9.11 15.07 5.60
C ILE A 112 -10.46 15.39 6.23
N LEU A 113 -11.32 14.39 6.44
CA LEU A 113 -12.65 14.58 7.03
C LEU A 113 -12.60 14.98 8.51
N ALA A 114 -11.51 14.70 9.20
CA ALA A 114 -11.28 15.13 10.58
C ALA A 114 -10.89 16.62 10.69
N LEU A 115 -10.58 17.29 9.58
CA LEU A 115 -10.26 18.71 9.60
C LEU A 115 -11.52 19.55 9.90
N PRO A 116 -11.42 20.54 10.82
CA PRO A 116 -12.53 21.45 11.07
C PRO A 116 -12.87 22.25 9.80
N PRO A 117 -14.16 22.30 9.38
CA PRO A 117 -14.57 22.98 8.14
C PRO A 117 -14.16 24.46 8.09
N HIS A 118 -14.19 25.14 9.23
CA HIS A 118 -13.82 26.55 9.32
C HIS A 118 -12.38 26.86 8.90
N LEU A 119 -11.46 25.89 8.98
CA LEU A 119 -10.09 26.09 8.49
C LEU A 119 -10.03 26.25 6.97
N LEU A 120 -10.84 25.49 6.25
CA LEU A 120 -10.94 25.60 4.80
C LEU A 120 -11.66 26.89 4.37
N GLU A 121 -12.75 27.20 5.06
CA GLU A 121 -13.54 28.43 4.84
C GLU A 121 -12.68 29.69 5.07
N ALA A 122 -11.96 29.76 6.20
CA ALA A 122 -11.04 30.86 6.50
C ALA A 122 -9.95 31.03 5.44
N SER A 123 -9.41 29.91 4.94
CA SER A 123 -8.42 29.96 3.86
C SER A 123 -8.97 30.61 2.59
N TYR A 124 -10.17 30.20 2.18
CA TYR A 124 -10.83 30.74 0.98
C TYR A 124 -11.24 32.20 1.17
N THR A 125 -11.71 32.58 2.36
CA THR A 125 -12.05 33.98 2.69
C THR A 125 -10.83 34.91 2.62
N LEU A 126 -9.64 34.38 2.95
CA LEU A 126 -8.34 35.09 2.80
C LEU A 126 -7.84 35.10 1.35
N GLY A 127 -8.64 34.66 0.36
CA GLY A 127 -8.30 34.65 -1.06
C GLY A 127 -7.31 33.59 -1.48
N LYS A 128 -7.05 32.56 -0.64
CA LYS A 128 -6.11 31.50 -0.99
C LYS A 128 -6.71 30.52 -1.98
N GLY A 129 -5.93 30.15 -3.00
CA GLY A 129 -6.32 29.14 -3.98
C GLY A 129 -6.33 27.73 -3.41
N LYS A 130 -7.01 26.78 -4.10
CA LYS A 130 -7.12 25.36 -3.68
C LYS A 130 -5.76 24.70 -3.41
N VAL A 131 -4.79 24.92 -4.29
CA VAL A 131 -3.44 24.33 -4.17
C VAL A 131 -2.73 24.86 -2.93
N GLU A 132 -2.76 26.18 -2.70
CA GLU A 132 -2.15 26.79 -1.53
C GLU A 132 -2.81 26.30 -0.23
N THR A 133 -4.14 26.18 -0.21
CA THR A 133 -4.89 25.62 0.92
C THR A 133 -4.47 24.18 1.22
N ILE A 134 -4.28 23.34 0.19
CA ILE A 134 -3.83 21.95 0.39
C ILE A 134 -2.45 21.94 1.06
N PHE A 135 -1.46 22.64 0.52
CA PHE A 135 -0.09 22.56 1.02
C PHE A 135 0.11 23.28 2.37
N ARG A 136 -0.56 24.41 2.60
CA ARG A 136 -0.36 25.22 3.81
C ARG A 136 -1.30 24.90 4.97
N ILE A 137 -2.46 24.27 4.68
CA ILE A 137 -3.47 24.01 5.71
C ILE A 137 -3.78 22.53 5.80
N VAL A 138 -4.17 21.87 4.70
CA VAL A 138 -4.62 20.47 4.76
C VAL A 138 -3.49 19.54 5.17
N ILE A 139 -2.39 19.50 4.43
CA ILE A 139 -1.26 18.60 4.70
C ILE A 139 -0.70 18.77 6.12
N PRO A 140 -0.42 20.01 6.62
CA PRO A 140 0.09 20.19 7.97
C PRO A 140 -0.87 19.75 9.07
N ASN A 141 -2.18 19.88 8.85
CA ASN A 141 -3.20 19.53 9.87
C ASN A 141 -3.67 18.08 9.80
N MET A 142 -3.35 17.33 8.72
CA MET A 142 -3.69 15.90 8.60
C MET A 142 -2.49 14.96 8.74
N LYS A 143 -1.41 15.40 9.37
CA LYS A 143 -0.18 14.61 9.55
C LYS A 143 -0.43 13.22 10.12
N SER A 144 -1.30 13.11 11.11
CA SER A 144 -1.66 11.82 11.72
C SER A 144 -2.31 10.86 10.72
N GLY A 145 -3.16 11.37 9.82
CA GLY A 145 -3.77 10.59 8.74
C GLY A 145 -2.74 10.13 7.71
N ILE A 146 -1.80 11.00 7.34
CA ILE A 146 -0.70 10.66 6.42
C ILE A 146 0.19 9.58 7.04
N ILE A 147 0.62 9.75 8.29
CA ILE A 147 1.44 8.77 9.00
C ILE A 147 0.71 7.44 9.12
N ALA A 148 -0.58 7.45 9.46
CA ALA A 148 -1.39 6.24 9.51
C ALA A 148 -1.46 5.53 8.16
N GLY A 149 -1.68 6.27 7.06
CA GLY A 149 -1.69 5.73 5.71
C GLY A 149 -0.36 5.07 5.33
N ILE A 150 0.74 5.75 5.59
CA ILE A 150 2.10 5.25 5.31
C ILE A 150 2.36 3.96 6.09
N VAL A 151 2.16 3.96 7.40
CA VAL A 151 2.51 2.80 8.25
C VAL A 151 1.60 1.61 7.97
N ASN A 152 0.27 1.83 7.85
CA ASN A 152 -0.66 0.75 7.56
C ASN A 152 -0.41 0.12 6.19
N THR A 153 -0.17 0.94 5.16
CA THR A 153 0.14 0.46 3.80
C THR A 153 1.46 -0.31 3.79
N PHE A 154 2.50 0.22 4.41
CA PHE A 154 3.81 -0.42 4.47
C PHE A 154 3.74 -1.76 5.23
N ALA A 155 3.11 -1.78 6.40
CA ALA A 155 2.94 -2.98 7.21
C ALA A 155 2.12 -4.06 6.47
N HIS A 156 1.01 -3.67 5.81
CA HIS A 156 0.22 -4.59 4.99
C HIS A 156 1.06 -5.19 3.87
N THR A 157 1.79 -4.34 3.12
CA THR A 157 2.63 -4.80 2.01
C THR A 157 3.75 -5.75 2.44
N LEU A 158 4.34 -5.54 3.64
CA LEU A 158 5.34 -6.46 4.19
C LEU A 158 4.77 -7.85 4.49
N GLY A 159 3.51 -7.91 4.94
CA GLY A 159 2.81 -9.16 5.24
C GLY A 159 2.11 -9.80 4.02
N GLU A 160 2.07 -9.11 2.89
CA GLU A 160 1.34 -9.59 1.71
C GLU A 160 2.01 -10.84 1.12
N PHE A 161 1.23 -11.89 0.97
CA PHE A 161 1.68 -13.18 0.46
C PHE A 161 0.95 -13.57 -0.82
N GLY A 162 -0.38 -13.68 -0.76
CA GLY A 162 -1.20 -14.31 -1.80
C GLY A 162 -1.12 -13.60 -3.14
N VAL A 163 -1.28 -12.27 -3.13
CA VAL A 163 -1.22 -11.47 -4.37
C VAL A 163 0.19 -11.47 -4.95
N VAL A 164 1.21 -11.32 -4.08
CA VAL A 164 2.61 -11.26 -4.53
C VAL A 164 3.05 -12.61 -5.09
N LEU A 165 2.66 -13.73 -4.46
CA LEU A 165 2.97 -15.06 -4.97
C LEU A 165 2.32 -15.32 -6.32
N MET A 166 1.04 -14.97 -6.48
CA MET A 166 0.32 -15.19 -7.73
C MET A 166 0.88 -14.39 -8.91
N VAL A 167 1.21 -13.13 -8.70
CA VAL A 167 1.69 -12.22 -9.76
C VAL A 167 3.20 -12.34 -9.99
N GLY A 168 3.95 -12.52 -8.91
CA GLY A 168 5.41 -12.51 -8.93
C GLY A 168 6.06 -13.87 -8.94
N GLY A 169 5.37 -14.92 -8.49
CA GLY A 169 5.97 -16.20 -8.19
C GLY A 169 6.98 -16.10 -7.05
N SER A 170 8.03 -16.93 -7.09
CA SER A 170 9.08 -16.95 -6.08
C SER A 170 10.46 -16.87 -6.75
N ILE A 171 10.76 -15.74 -7.39
CA ILE A 171 12.05 -15.53 -8.06
C ILE A 171 13.04 -14.91 -7.06
N PRO A 172 14.13 -15.63 -6.67
CA PRO A 172 15.11 -15.11 -5.74
C PRO A 172 15.70 -13.77 -6.20
N GLY A 173 15.76 -12.81 -5.27
CA GLY A 173 16.30 -11.46 -5.54
C GLY A 173 15.40 -10.54 -6.37
N VAL A 174 14.27 -11.02 -6.90
CA VAL A 174 13.37 -10.23 -7.75
C VAL A 174 11.97 -10.11 -7.14
N THR A 175 11.31 -11.22 -6.87
CA THR A 175 9.91 -11.25 -6.40
C THR A 175 9.71 -12.04 -5.11
N LYS A 176 10.72 -12.78 -4.66
CA LYS A 176 10.68 -13.55 -3.42
C LYS A 176 10.74 -12.63 -2.21
N VAL A 177 9.57 -12.33 -1.65
CA VAL A 177 9.41 -11.57 -0.40
C VAL A 177 9.52 -12.46 0.83
N VAL A 178 9.61 -11.87 2.03
CA VAL A 178 9.77 -12.63 3.30
C VAL A 178 8.61 -13.58 3.55
N SER A 179 7.37 -13.17 3.28
CA SER A 179 6.19 -14.03 3.45
C SER A 179 6.25 -15.29 2.58
N ILE A 180 6.76 -15.19 1.35
CA ILE A 180 7.01 -16.32 0.45
C ILE A 180 8.15 -17.19 0.99
N ALA A 181 9.22 -16.56 1.52
CA ALA A 181 10.33 -17.31 2.10
C ALA A 181 9.92 -18.13 3.33
N VAL A 182 9.02 -17.57 4.19
CA VAL A 182 8.42 -18.32 5.30
C VAL A 182 7.63 -19.52 4.78
N TYR A 183 6.79 -19.32 3.79
CA TYR A 183 5.96 -20.37 3.19
C TYR A 183 6.81 -21.52 2.62
N GLU A 184 7.83 -21.22 1.83
CA GLU A 184 8.73 -22.24 1.27
C GLU A 184 9.50 -23.02 2.33
N LYS A 185 9.89 -22.36 3.43
CA LYS A 185 10.53 -23.03 4.57
C LYS A 185 9.57 -24.01 5.25
N VAL A 186 8.29 -23.66 5.37
CA VAL A 186 7.26 -24.56 5.89
C VAL A 186 7.04 -25.73 4.94
N GLU A 187 6.92 -25.49 3.62
CA GLU A 187 6.77 -26.57 2.63
C GLU A 187 7.94 -27.56 2.62
N SER A 188 9.16 -27.04 2.84
CA SER A 188 10.36 -27.89 2.95
C SER A 188 10.56 -28.52 4.32
N LEU A 189 9.59 -28.40 5.25
CA LEU A 189 9.63 -28.87 6.62
C LEU A 189 10.79 -28.29 7.48
N ASP A 190 11.40 -27.19 7.04
CA ASP A 190 12.39 -26.42 7.79
C ASP A 190 11.70 -25.42 8.72
N PHE A 191 11.02 -25.94 9.76
CA PHE A 191 10.31 -25.11 10.74
C PHE A 191 11.23 -24.16 11.52
N GLY A 192 12.48 -24.53 11.74
CA GLY A 192 13.48 -23.68 12.40
C GLY A 192 13.78 -22.42 11.56
N GLY A 193 14.01 -22.62 10.26
CA GLY A 193 14.17 -21.52 9.31
C GLY A 193 12.90 -20.67 9.20
N ALA A 194 11.71 -21.28 9.05
CA ALA A 194 10.43 -20.58 8.99
C ALA A 194 10.21 -19.70 10.22
N HIS A 195 10.46 -20.25 11.43
CA HIS A 195 10.33 -19.50 12.68
C HIS A 195 11.23 -18.25 12.73
N LEU A 196 12.47 -18.38 12.28
CA LEU A 196 13.41 -17.26 12.28
C LEU A 196 12.93 -16.11 11.36
N TYR A 197 12.53 -16.42 10.12
CA TYR A 197 11.99 -15.43 9.18
C TYR A 197 10.70 -14.78 9.73
N ALA A 198 9.78 -15.59 10.25
CA ALA A 198 8.52 -15.13 10.82
C ALA A 198 8.75 -14.25 12.06
N ALA A 199 9.65 -14.63 12.98
CA ALA A 199 9.95 -13.83 14.17
C ALA A 199 10.50 -12.44 13.81
N ILE A 200 11.42 -12.36 12.84
CA ILE A 200 11.93 -11.06 12.36
C ILE A 200 10.80 -10.22 11.77
N LEU A 201 9.94 -10.80 10.94
CA LEU A 201 8.81 -10.10 10.34
C LEU A 201 7.84 -9.56 11.40
N VAL A 202 7.52 -10.37 12.43
CA VAL A 202 6.66 -9.96 13.56
C VAL A 202 7.28 -8.80 14.33
N VAL A 203 8.59 -8.86 14.64
CA VAL A 203 9.29 -7.79 15.35
C VAL A 203 9.27 -6.49 14.54
N VAL A 204 9.59 -6.55 13.24
CA VAL A 204 9.59 -5.38 12.36
C VAL A 204 8.18 -4.76 12.26
N SER A 205 7.15 -5.59 12.07
CA SER A 205 5.76 -5.14 12.00
C SER A 205 5.30 -4.52 13.33
N TYR A 206 5.63 -5.14 14.46
CA TYR A 206 5.29 -4.63 15.79
C TYR A 206 5.96 -3.27 16.07
N LEU A 207 7.23 -3.13 15.74
CA LEU A 207 7.95 -1.85 15.87
C LEU A 207 7.33 -0.75 15.00
N GLY A 208 6.91 -1.10 13.77
CA GLY A 208 6.18 -0.19 12.89
C GLY A 208 4.88 0.32 13.52
N VAL A 209 4.05 -0.58 14.06
CA VAL A 209 2.79 -0.21 14.75
C VAL A 209 3.05 0.59 16.02
N LEU A 210 4.08 0.24 16.79
CA LEU A 210 4.47 1.01 17.98
C LEU A 210 4.86 2.44 17.61
N LEU A 211 5.67 2.61 16.57
CA LEU A 211 6.07 3.92 16.08
C LEU A 211 4.85 4.75 15.68
N LEU A 212 3.93 4.17 14.92
CA LEU A 212 2.68 4.82 14.54
C LEU A 212 1.92 5.31 15.77
N ASN A 213 1.68 4.43 16.74
CA ASN A 213 0.95 4.76 17.95
C ASN A 213 1.63 5.89 18.76
N ARG A 214 2.95 5.91 18.83
CA ARG A 214 3.71 6.98 19.49
C ARG A 214 3.55 8.31 18.77
N LEU A 215 3.70 8.34 17.45
CA LEU A 215 3.57 9.55 16.64
C LEU A 215 2.15 10.13 16.72
N GLN A 216 1.12 9.28 16.63
CA GLN A 216 -0.27 9.74 16.77
C GLN A 216 -0.61 10.29 18.16
N ARG A 217 -0.03 9.72 19.23
CA ARG A 217 -0.24 10.23 20.59
C ARG A 217 0.43 11.59 20.81
N GLN A 218 1.58 11.84 20.19
CA GLN A 218 2.26 13.14 20.26
C GLN A 218 1.46 14.24 19.58
N GLU A 219 0.84 13.94 18.44
CA GLU A 219 -0.01 14.88 17.70
C GLU A 219 -1.29 15.25 18.47
N ARG A 220 -1.91 14.29 19.17
CA ARG A 220 -3.12 14.55 20.00
C ARG A 220 -2.85 15.39 21.24
N ARG A 221 -1.60 15.53 21.65
CA ARG A 221 -1.20 16.33 22.84
C ARG A 221 -0.78 17.76 22.50
N ARG A 222 -0.66 18.07 21.22
CA ARG A 222 -0.41 19.44 20.69
C ARG A 222 -1.69 20.09 20.21
#